data_c43a43c8805fd7d0d5b45f09825a8417
#
_entry.id   c43a43c8805fd7d0d5b45f09825a8417
#
_cell.length_a   1.000
_cell.length_b   1.000
_cell.length_c   1.000
_cell.angle_alpha   90.00
_cell.angle_beta   90.00
_cell.angle_gamma   90.00
#
_symmetry.space_group_name_H-M   'P 1'
#
loop_
_entity.id
_entity.type
_entity.pdbx_description
1 polymer ?
#
loop_
_entity_poly.entity_id
_entity_poly.type
_entity_poly.pdbx_seq_one_letter_code
_entity_poly.pdbx_strand_id
1 'polypeptide(L)'
;MVPSFASFASFASFAKLPRVKSLPGLPSLPRAPIFLALLLLITALVIPLPYVIVEPGEPQNILGKVEKGSSKRLIEITGVKIFPTTGKLNLTSIYVSSPESKIFGLDILSAWIDGERSAQPREVFFPKGVSGKAVDQQNSLEMRQSQEHAKVSALDYLGYKIPEKMIITSITKESPNNKTLKNGDQIIKLNGIRVLSATEFKKRLSEISAAKTSGDQMQLTVLRNGSEKVFTVSTYKIETKQKVLGLMVESNYEYPFTIKISLKDVGGPSAGLMFSLGIVEKLRAENLTRGRNISGTGTIDAFGNVGPIGGIEEKLIGAARAGSKLFLAPALNCNDIQHIPAGLQVVAVETLREAVAALKSKDLDSLPACG
;
A
#
# COMPACT_ATOMS: atom_id res chain seq x y z
N MET A 1 32.92 70.63 -18.08
CA MET A 1 32.78 71.72 -17.10
C MET A 1 32.66 71.09 -15.73
N VAL A 2 33.71 71.19 -14.95
CA VAL A 2 33.79 70.93 -13.52
C VAL A 2 33.56 72.27 -12.81
N PRO A 3 32.85 72.33 -11.70
CA PRO A 3 33.51 72.80 -10.48
C PRO A 3 33.17 71.93 -9.29
N SER A 4 34.10 71.55 -8.51
CA SER A 4 34.90 72.25 -7.48
C SER A 4 34.32 72.13 -6.06
N PHE A 5 35.06 71.45 -5.26
CA PHE A 5 35.10 71.27 -3.79
C PHE A 5 34.54 72.46 -2.94
N ALA A 6 33.81 72.01 -1.88
CA ALA A 6 33.83 72.75 -0.61
C ALA A 6 33.76 71.77 0.58
N SER A 7 34.81 71.84 1.35
CA SER A 7 35.07 71.21 2.64
C SER A 7 34.12 71.76 3.72
N PHE A 8 33.59 70.86 4.58
CA PHE A 8 33.21 71.23 5.94
C PHE A 8 33.63 70.10 6.90
N ALA A 9 34.70 70.36 7.59
CA ALA A 9 35.04 69.67 8.81
C ALA A 9 34.19 70.26 9.95
N SER A 10 33.68 69.45 10.84
CA SER A 10 33.80 69.63 12.29
C SER A 10 32.63 68.96 13.08
N PHE A 11 33.07 68.44 14.19
CA PHE A 11 32.41 67.98 15.41
C PHE A 11 32.09 66.49 15.53
N ALA A 12 33.17 65.74 15.87
CA ALA A 12 33.02 64.53 16.62
C ALA A 12 32.65 64.83 18.08
N SER A 13 31.40 64.57 18.42
CA SER A 13 30.97 64.49 19.83
C SER A 13 30.92 63.02 20.21
N PHE A 14 31.94 62.51 20.90
CA PHE A 14 31.95 61.17 21.50
C PHE A 14 30.93 61.16 22.66
N ALA A 15 29.69 60.69 22.37
CA ALA A 15 28.79 60.31 23.42
C ALA A 15 29.35 59.01 24.08
N LYS A 16 29.74 59.13 25.36
CA LYS A 16 30.13 57.98 26.19
C LYS A 16 28.96 56.99 26.25
N LEU A 17 29.17 55.83 25.61
CA LEU A 17 28.28 54.69 25.79
C LEU A 17 28.21 54.30 27.25
N PRO A 18 26.99 54.08 27.81
CA PRO A 18 26.84 53.62 29.20
C PRO A 18 27.55 52.29 29.36
N ARG A 19 28.37 52.15 30.43
CA ARG A 19 28.97 50.88 30.82
C ARG A 19 27.85 49.88 31.03
N VAL A 20 27.83 48.84 30.19
CA VAL A 20 27.01 47.65 30.37
C VAL A 20 27.39 47.07 31.73
N LYS A 21 26.48 47.13 32.69
CA LYS A 21 26.64 46.43 33.97
C LYS A 21 26.85 44.93 33.62
N SER A 22 27.95 44.39 34.13
CA SER A 22 28.22 42.96 34.06
C SER A 22 26.98 42.18 34.47
N LEU A 23 26.45 41.35 33.58
CA LEU A 23 25.39 40.40 33.91
C LEU A 23 25.85 39.58 35.13
N PRO A 24 24.97 39.35 36.13
CA PRO A 24 25.31 38.48 37.27
C PRO A 24 25.74 37.13 36.70
N GLY A 25 26.88 36.63 37.16
CA GLY A 25 27.47 35.39 36.70
C GLY A 25 26.42 34.25 36.78
N LEU A 26 26.19 33.60 35.64
CA LEU A 26 25.40 32.36 35.64
C LEU A 26 25.95 31.43 36.72
N PRO A 27 25.09 30.90 37.63
CA PRO A 27 25.53 29.95 38.63
C PRO A 27 26.31 28.84 37.93
N SER A 28 27.50 28.51 38.45
CA SER A 28 28.30 27.41 37.91
C SER A 28 27.50 26.15 37.99
N LEU A 29 26.92 25.70 36.86
CA LEU A 29 26.23 24.43 36.79
C LEU A 29 27.16 23.32 37.27
N PRO A 30 26.74 22.48 38.22
CA PRO A 30 27.57 21.40 38.72
C PRO A 30 28.04 20.54 37.54
N ARG A 31 29.35 20.31 37.45
CA ARG A 31 29.98 19.60 36.33
C ARG A 31 29.48 18.16 36.13
N ALA A 32 29.09 17.51 37.24
CA ALA A 32 28.63 16.13 37.24
C ALA A 32 27.32 15.89 36.39
N PRO A 33 26.22 16.66 36.56
CA PRO A 33 25.03 16.47 35.74
C PRO A 33 25.25 16.84 34.27
N ILE A 34 26.15 17.81 33.95
CA ILE A 34 26.50 18.13 32.57
C ILE A 34 27.23 16.94 31.94
N PHE A 35 28.20 16.35 32.64
CA PHE A 35 28.92 15.17 32.16
C PHE A 35 27.98 13.97 31.98
N LEU A 36 27.06 13.74 32.92
CA LEU A 36 26.06 12.68 32.80
C LEU A 36 25.11 12.91 31.61
N ALA A 37 24.63 14.13 31.42
CA ALA A 37 23.78 14.48 30.30
C ALA A 37 24.51 14.28 28.95
N LEU A 38 25.78 14.68 28.88
CA LEU A 38 26.60 14.47 27.68
C LEU A 38 26.84 12.98 27.41
N LEU A 39 27.10 12.19 28.45
CA LEU A 39 27.28 10.74 28.36
C LEU A 39 25.99 10.08 27.85
N LEU A 40 24.84 10.45 28.42
CA LEU A 40 23.52 9.93 27.99
C LEU A 40 23.22 10.34 26.53
N LEU A 41 23.55 11.58 26.16
CA LEU A 41 23.37 12.04 24.78
C LEU A 41 24.25 11.23 23.81
N ILE A 42 25.53 11.06 24.12
CA ILE A 42 26.45 10.25 23.31
C ILE A 42 25.94 8.81 23.23
N THR A 43 25.50 8.23 24.34
CA THR A 43 24.95 6.87 24.37
C THR A 43 23.71 6.75 23.47
N ALA A 44 22.79 7.70 23.55
CA ALA A 44 21.59 7.74 22.69
C ALA A 44 21.93 7.90 21.20
N LEU A 45 23.04 8.55 20.86
CA LEU A 45 23.47 8.73 19.48
C LEU A 45 24.23 7.52 18.89
N VAL A 46 24.84 6.68 19.75
CA VAL A 46 25.72 5.57 19.31
C VAL A 46 25.03 4.20 19.40
N ILE A 47 24.02 4.04 20.26
CA ILE A 47 23.29 2.78 20.38
C ILE A 47 22.31 2.66 19.20
N PRO A 48 22.34 1.54 18.43
CA PRO A 48 21.36 1.30 17.37
C PRO A 48 19.97 1.06 17.98
N LEU A 49 18.99 1.75 17.44
CA LEU A 49 17.60 1.70 17.87
C LEU A 49 16.77 0.75 16.99
N PRO A 50 15.72 0.11 17.52
CA PRO A 50 14.88 -0.82 16.79
C PRO A 50 13.87 -0.09 15.88
N TYR A 51 14.39 0.76 15.00
CA TYR A 51 13.63 1.56 14.04
C TYR A 51 14.06 1.26 12.61
N VAL A 52 13.21 1.62 11.67
CA VAL A 52 13.49 1.72 10.25
C VAL A 52 13.18 3.15 9.79
N ILE A 53 13.90 3.61 8.77
CA ILE A 53 13.58 4.87 8.09
C ILE A 53 12.72 4.53 6.88
N VAL A 54 11.61 5.24 6.76
CA VAL A 54 10.68 5.16 5.64
C VAL A 54 10.81 6.45 4.83
N GLU A 55 10.96 6.30 3.52
CA GLU A 55 11.18 7.41 2.59
C GLU A 55 10.17 7.34 1.43
N PRO A 56 9.83 8.51 0.82
CA PRO A 56 9.01 8.54 -0.38
C PRO A 56 9.65 7.74 -1.51
N GLY A 57 8.93 6.76 -2.05
CA GLY A 57 9.34 6.03 -3.24
C GLY A 57 9.11 6.84 -4.53
N GLU A 58 9.83 6.51 -5.58
CA GLU A 58 9.62 7.12 -6.89
C GLU A 58 8.31 6.59 -7.51
N PRO A 59 7.33 7.47 -7.84
CA PRO A 59 6.08 7.05 -8.46
C PRO A 59 6.29 6.49 -9.87
N GLN A 60 5.63 5.36 -10.16
CA GLN A 60 5.75 4.68 -11.45
C GLN A 60 4.46 4.82 -12.27
N ASN A 61 4.58 5.36 -13.49
CA ASN A 61 3.45 5.46 -14.40
C ASN A 61 3.08 4.09 -14.98
N ILE A 62 1.99 3.51 -14.51
CA ILE A 62 1.51 2.18 -14.90
C ILE A 62 0.97 2.11 -16.34
N LEU A 63 0.64 3.24 -16.96
CA LEU A 63 0.26 3.30 -18.38
C LEU A 63 1.48 3.30 -19.30
N GLY A 64 2.65 3.54 -18.73
CA GLY A 64 3.93 3.64 -19.41
C GLY A 64 4.62 2.30 -19.68
N LYS A 65 5.92 2.41 -19.90
CA LYS A 65 6.84 1.28 -20.09
C LYS A 65 7.49 0.90 -18.75
N VAL A 66 7.94 -0.34 -18.65
CA VAL A 66 8.62 -0.85 -17.43
C VAL A 66 9.89 -0.05 -17.14
N GLU A 67 10.65 0.30 -18.19
CA GLU A 67 11.90 1.09 -18.12
C GLU A 67 11.99 2.05 -19.31
N LYS A 68 12.69 3.17 -19.15
CA LYS A 68 13.00 4.06 -20.27
C LYS A 68 13.80 3.29 -21.32
N GLY A 69 13.31 3.30 -22.55
CA GLY A 69 13.94 2.56 -23.66
C GLY A 69 13.43 1.12 -23.89
N SER A 70 12.74 0.52 -22.92
CA SER A 70 12.12 -0.79 -23.08
C SER A 70 10.94 -0.73 -24.07
N SER A 71 10.72 -1.82 -24.83
CA SER A 71 9.48 -2.01 -25.60
C SER A 71 8.33 -2.51 -24.73
N LYS A 72 8.63 -3.09 -23.56
CA LYS A 72 7.67 -3.75 -22.67
C LYS A 72 6.85 -2.72 -21.88
N ARG A 73 5.52 -2.81 -21.97
CA ARG A 73 4.61 -2.00 -21.16
C ARG A 73 4.43 -2.59 -19.78
N LEU A 74 4.17 -1.73 -18.78
CA LEU A 74 3.92 -2.18 -17.41
C LEU A 74 2.61 -2.97 -17.33
N ILE A 75 1.54 -2.48 -17.98
CA ILE A 75 0.30 -3.24 -18.18
C ILE A 75 0.19 -3.55 -19.68
N GLU A 76 0.29 -4.82 -20.02
CA GLU A 76 0.15 -5.34 -21.38
C GLU A 76 -1.15 -6.15 -21.49
N ILE A 77 -1.99 -5.81 -22.46
CA ILE A 77 -3.27 -6.48 -22.70
C ILE A 77 -3.28 -6.94 -24.16
N THR A 78 -3.54 -8.23 -24.39
CA THR A 78 -3.58 -8.84 -25.73
C THR A 78 -4.81 -9.70 -25.89
N GLY A 79 -5.30 -9.83 -27.13
CA GLY A 79 -6.52 -10.62 -27.43
C GLY A 79 -7.82 -9.80 -27.37
N VAL A 80 -7.73 -8.49 -27.16
CA VAL A 80 -8.87 -7.57 -27.14
C VAL A 80 -8.47 -6.19 -27.67
N LYS A 81 -9.43 -5.39 -28.09
CA LYS A 81 -9.19 -3.99 -28.51
C LYS A 81 -8.77 -3.16 -27.28
N ILE A 82 -7.65 -2.47 -27.39
CA ILE A 82 -7.18 -1.48 -26.43
C ILE A 82 -7.25 -0.07 -27.02
N PHE A 83 -7.34 0.93 -26.13
CA PHE A 83 -7.45 2.32 -26.51
C PHE A 83 -6.19 3.10 -26.10
N PRO A 84 -5.83 4.16 -26.86
CA PRO A 84 -4.69 5.00 -26.50
C PRO A 84 -4.96 5.77 -25.20
N THR A 85 -3.92 5.96 -24.41
CA THR A 85 -3.96 6.70 -23.15
C THR A 85 -3.10 7.96 -23.25
N THR A 86 -3.53 9.10 -22.71
CA THR A 86 -2.82 10.37 -22.88
C THR A 86 -2.20 10.93 -21.59
N GLY A 87 -2.68 10.57 -20.43
CA GLY A 87 -2.18 11.04 -19.15
C GLY A 87 -1.22 10.08 -18.46
N LYS A 88 -1.02 10.29 -17.18
CA LYS A 88 -0.25 9.41 -16.31
C LYS A 88 -1.13 8.92 -15.15
N LEU A 89 -1.03 7.64 -14.87
CA LEU A 89 -1.51 7.02 -13.63
C LEU A 89 -0.30 6.47 -12.90
N ASN A 90 0.09 7.13 -11.82
CA ASN A 90 1.27 6.72 -11.08
C ASN A 90 0.85 5.94 -9.84
N LEU A 91 1.34 4.72 -9.72
CA LEU A 91 1.35 4.05 -8.43
C LEU A 91 2.45 4.67 -7.57
N THR A 92 2.18 4.81 -6.28
CA THR A 92 3.14 5.31 -5.30
C THR A 92 3.60 4.20 -4.38
N SER A 93 4.87 4.24 -4.02
CA SER A 93 5.54 3.30 -3.13
C SER A 93 6.28 4.04 -2.01
N ILE A 94 6.80 3.29 -1.08
CA ILE A 94 7.75 3.76 -0.05
C ILE A 94 9.02 2.93 -0.15
N TYR A 95 10.14 3.52 0.25
CA TYR A 95 11.35 2.79 0.54
C TYR A 95 11.46 2.61 2.05
N VAL A 96 11.77 1.40 2.48
CA VAL A 96 12.01 1.06 3.88
C VAL A 96 13.45 0.62 4.00
N SER A 97 14.20 1.16 4.96
CA SER A 97 15.58 0.75 5.20
C SER A 97 15.66 -0.76 5.47
N SER A 98 16.76 -1.38 5.05
CA SER A 98 16.97 -2.84 5.23
C SER A 98 16.81 -3.25 6.71
N PRO A 99 16.29 -4.47 6.97
CA PRO A 99 16.19 -5.00 8.33
C PRO A 99 17.56 -5.15 9.02
N GLU A 100 18.66 -5.21 8.27
CA GLU A 100 20.03 -5.26 8.79
C GLU A 100 20.63 -3.89 9.06
N SER A 101 19.99 -2.80 8.60
CA SER A 101 20.45 -1.43 8.80
C SER A 101 20.42 -1.07 10.29
N LYS A 102 21.52 -0.48 10.75
CA LYS A 102 21.63 0.08 12.11
C LYS A 102 21.17 1.53 12.06
N ILE A 103 20.04 1.81 12.68
CA ILE A 103 19.50 3.16 12.78
C ILE A 103 19.90 3.74 14.13
N PHE A 104 20.49 4.91 14.11
CA PHE A 104 20.95 5.63 15.30
C PHE A 104 20.02 6.82 15.60
N GLY A 105 20.17 7.41 16.80
CA GLY A 105 19.40 8.58 17.19
C GLY A 105 19.55 9.77 16.23
N LEU A 106 20.70 9.94 15.59
CA LEU A 106 20.92 10.99 14.59
C LEU A 106 20.12 10.73 13.30
N ASP A 107 19.94 9.47 12.89
CA ASP A 107 19.15 9.15 11.71
C ASP A 107 17.68 9.50 11.93
N ILE A 108 17.18 9.17 13.13
CA ILE A 108 15.80 9.51 13.54
C ILE A 108 15.62 11.03 13.61
N LEU A 109 16.55 11.73 14.22
CA LEU A 109 16.51 13.19 14.32
C LEU A 109 16.58 13.84 12.93
N SER A 110 17.43 13.33 12.03
CA SER A 110 17.51 13.83 10.67
C SER A 110 16.23 13.57 9.87
N ALA A 111 15.61 12.40 10.03
CA ALA A 111 14.33 12.09 9.39
C ALA A 111 13.21 13.02 9.89
N TRP A 112 13.21 13.33 11.18
CA TRP A 112 12.25 14.25 11.78
C TRP A 112 12.42 15.71 11.32
N ILE A 113 13.67 16.18 11.20
CA ILE A 113 13.99 17.55 10.71
C ILE A 113 13.67 17.68 9.22
N ASP A 114 13.94 16.64 8.44
CA ASP A 114 13.66 16.59 7.00
C ASP A 114 12.16 16.75 6.70
N GLY A 115 11.30 16.18 7.57
CA GLY A 115 9.85 16.23 7.41
C GLY A 115 9.28 15.42 6.23
N GLU A 116 10.14 14.81 5.41
CA GLU A 116 9.74 13.99 4.26
C GLU A 116 9.94 12.49 4.51
N ARG A 117 10.74 12.16 5.53
CA ARG A 117 11.04 10.81 5.99
C ARG A 117 10.43 10.56 7.35
N SER A 118 10.05 9.34 7.64
CA SER A 118 9.60 8.96 8.97
C SER A 118 10.44 7.84 9.56
N ALA A 119 10.54 7.84 10.89
CA ALA A 119 11.13 6.74 11.65
C ALA A 119 10.00 5.89 12.24
N GLN A 120 9.92 4.63 11.86
CA GLN A 120 8.89 3.71 12.29
C GLN A 120 9.48 2.56 13.10
N PRO A 121 8.75 2.01 14.10
CA PRO A 121 9.19 0.82 14.80
C PRO A 121 9.47 -0.32 13.79
N ARG A 122 10.64 -0.94 13.91
CA ARG A 122 11.07 -2.01 12.99
C ARG A 122 10.06 -3.15 12.89
N GLU A 123 9.37 -3.46 13.98
CA GLU A 123 8.41 -4.57 14.07
C GLU A 123 7.19 -4.39 13.17
N VAL A 124 6.88 -3.15 12.75
CA VAL A 124 5.78 -2.85 11.80
C VAL A 124 6.06 -3.48 10.44
N PHE A 125 7.31 -3.45 9.99
CA PHE A 125 7.73 -3.99 8.68
C PHE A 125 8.39 -5.36 8.79
N PHE A 126 9.08 -5.62 9.89
CA PHE A 126 9.85 -6.84 10.12
C PHE A 126 9.47 -7.44 11.47
N PRO A 127 8.41 -8.28 11.53
CA PRO A 127 7.96 -8.90 12.78
C PRO A 127 9.07 -9.72 13.45
N LYS A 128 9.07 -9.77 14.78
CA LYS A 128 10.06 -10.56 15.56
C LYS A 128 10.06 -12.02 15.14
N GLY A 129 11.24 -12.58 14.92
CA GLY A 129 11.40 -14.00 14.55
C GLY A 129 11.16 -14.31 13.07
N VAL A 130 10.81 -13.29 12.26
CA VAL A 130 10.63 -13.45 10.81
C VAL A 130 11.88 -12.91 10.10
N SER A 131 12.48 -13.71 9.21
CA SER A 131 13.63 -13.24 8.43
C SER A 131 13.21 -12.23 7.36
N GLY A 132 14.10 -11.30 6.99
CA GLY A 132 13.85 -10.35 5.89
C GLY A 132 13.45 -11.06 4.59
N LYS A 133 14.09 -12.18 4.26
CA LYS A 133 13.73 -13.02 3.10
C LYS A 133 12.28 -13.54 3.15
N ALA A 134 11.79 -13.91 4.34
CA ALA A 134 10.41 -14.36 4.50
C ALA A 134 9.43 -13.20 4.32
N VAL A 135 9.78 -12.01 4.79
CA VAL A 135 9.01 -10.78 4.56
C VAL A 135 8.96 -10.46 3.06
N ASP A 136 10.08 -10.52 2.35
CA ASP A 136 10.14 -10.28 0.90
C ASP A 136 9.29 -11.29 0.10
N GLN A 137 9.33 -12.56 0.51
CA GLN A 137 8.48 -13.59 -0.08
C GLN A 137 7.00 -13.31 0.14
N GLN A 138 6.62 -12.91 1.35
CA GLN A 138 5.25 -12.51 1.69
C GLN A 138 4.81 -11.31 0.87
N ASN A 139 5.61 -10.23 0.83
CA ASN A 139 5.35 -9.04 0.03
C ASN A 139 5.18 -9.36 -1.47
N SER A 140 5.95 -10.32 -1.99
CA SER A 140 5.85 -10.78 -3.37
C SER A 140 4.56 -11.57 -3.62
N LEU A 141 4.11 -12.37 -2.66
CA LEU A 141 2.82 -13.08 -2.72
C LEU A 141 1.66 -12.10 -2.70
N GLU A 142 1.68 -11.14 -1.80
CA GLU A 142 0.65 -10.10 -1.68
C GLU A 142 0.56 -9.23 -2.93
N MET A 143 1.70 -8.89 -3.55
CA MET A 143 1.72 -8.19 -4.83
C MET A 143 1.06 -9.01 -5.94
N ARG A 144 1.33 -10.31 -6.03
CA ARG A 144 0.68 -11.18 -7.02
C ARG A 144 -0.84 -11.26 -6.80
N GLN A 145 -1.28 -11.42 -5.55
CA GLN A 145 -2.71 -11.41 -5.22
C GLN A 145 -3.36 -10.07 -5.56
N SER A 146 -2.69 -8.96 -5.25
CA SER A 146 -3.13 -7.62 -5.59
C SER A 146 -3.31 -7.43 -7.10
N GLN A 147 -2.39 -7.97 -7.91
CA GLN A 147 -2.50 -7.95 -9.36
C GLN A 147 -3.70 -8.79 -9.86
N GLU A 148 -3.94 -9.97 -9.29
CA GLU A 148 -5.10 -10.80 -9.64
C GLU A 148 -6.42 -10.12 -9.26
N HIS A 149 -6.54 -9.58 -8.04
CA HIS A 149 -7.70 -8.81 -7.62
C HIS A 149 -7.94 -7.59 -8.52
N ALA A 150 -6.87 -6.90 -8.91
CA ALA A 150 -6.97 -5.76 -9.81
C ALA A 150 -7.50 -6.12 -11.19
N LYS A 151 -7.09 -7.26 -11.76
CA LYS A 151 -7.63 -7.76 -13.03
C LYS A 151 -9.13 -8.08 -12.91
N VAL A 152 -9.49 -8.84 -11.86
CA VAL A 152 -10.89 -9.25 -11.63
C VAL A 152 -11.78 -8.04 -11.44
N SER A 153 -11.43 -7.15 -10.51
CA SER A 153 -12.25 -5.97 -10.20
C SER A 153 -12.38 -5.02 -11.41
N ALA A 154 -11.31 -4.83 -12.20
CA ALA A 154 -11.35 -4.01 -13.40
C ALA A 154 -12.27 -4.63 -14.47
N LEU A 155 -12.18 -5.94 -14.69
CA LEU A 155 -12.99 -6.63 -15.67
C LEU A 155 -14.47 -6.74 -15.24
N ASP A 156 -14.73 -6.97 -13.96
CA ASP A 156 -16.09 -6.93 -13.39
C ASP A 156 -16.71 -5.54 -13.57
N TYR A 157 -15.96 -4.47 -13.25
CA TYR A 157 -16.40 -3.08 -13.47
C TYR A 157 -16.75 -2.82 -14.95
N LEU A 158 -16.04 -3.45 -15.88
CA LEU A 158 -16.29 -3.35 -17.33
C LEU A 158 -17.42 -4.28 -17.83
N GLY A 159 -18.02 -5.08 -16.95
CA GLY A 159 -19.13 -5.98 -17.24
C GLY A 159 -18.74 -7.36 -17.76
N TYR A 160 -17.45 -7.72 -17.71
CA TYR A 160 -16.98 -9.07 -18.00
C TYR A 160 -17.34 -10.01 -16.85
N LYS A 161 -17.87 -11.19 -17.15
CA LYS A 161 -18.04 -12.25 -16.15
C LYS A 161 -16.76 -13.06 -16.07
N ILE A 162 -16.12 -13.07 -14.90
CA ILE A 162 -14.87 -13.77 -14.66
C ILE A 162 -15.15 -14.96 -13.74
N PRO A 163 -15.22 -16.19 -14.27
CA PRO A 163 -15.41 -17.38 -13.46
C PRO A 163 -14.22 -17.57 -12.50
N GLU A 164 -14.54 -17.77 -11.23
CA GLU A 164 -13.56 -18.09 -10.19
C GLU A 164 -13.53 -19.61 -9.98
N LYS A 165 -12.32 -20.19 -10.00
CA LYS A 165 -12.07 -21.58 -9.66
C LYS A 165 -11.33 -21.63 -8.33
N MET A 166 -11.97 -22.18 -7.33
CA MET A 166 -11.37 -22.36 -6.00
C MET A 166 -10.63 -23.69 -5.95
N ILE A 167 -9.31 -23.65 -5.93
CA ILE A 167 -8.44 -24.85 -5.93
C ILE A 167 -7.85 -25.04 -4.55
N ILE A 168 -7.96 -26.26 -4.02
CA ILE A 168 -7.28 -26.65 -2.78
C ILE A 168 -5.79 -26.78 -3.08
N THR A 169 -4.94 -25.93 -2.51
CA THR A 169 -3.50 -25.93 -2.72
C THR A 169 -2.75 -26.70 -1.63
N SER A 170 -3.28 -26.70 -0.40
CA SER A 170 -2.74 -27.53 0.66
C SER A 170 -3.80 -27.87 1.70
N ILE A 171 -3.55 -28.92 2.47
CA ILE A 171 -4.40 -29.38 3.56
C ILE A 171 -3.50 -29.55 4.78
N THR A 172 -3.90 -28.94 5.91
CA THR A 172 -3.10 -29.03 7.14
C THR A 172 -3.07 -30.47 7.66
N LYS A 173 -1.97 -30.88 8.28
CA LYS A 173 -1.80 -32.26 8.79
C LYS A 173 -2.82 -32.63 9.85
N GLU A 174 -3.24 -31.64 10.65
CA GLU A 174 -4.21 -31.74 11.73
C GLU A 174 -5.65 -31.83 11.22
N SER A 175 -5.87 -31.51 9.94
CA SER A 175 -7.20 -31.57 9.36
C SER A 175 -7.73 -32.99 9.27
N PRO A 176 -8.96 -33.26 9.75
CA PRO A 176 -9.61 -34.56 9.58
C PRO A 176 -9.86 -34.89 8.10
N ASN A 177 -9.74 -33.89 7.21
CA ASN A 177 -10.04 -34.02 5.78
C ASN A 177 -8.82 -34.42 4.94
N ASN A 178 -7.62 -34.54 5.53
CA ASN A 178 -6.37 -34.77 4.81
C ASN A 178 -6.29 -36.13 4.09
N LYS A 179 -7.10 -37.12 4.54
CA LYS A 179 -7.17 -38.45 3.88
C LYS A 179 -8.20 -38.47 2.75
N THR A 180 -9.11 -37.50 2.72
CA THR A 180 -10.29 -37.50 1.84
C THR A 180 -10.11 -36.53 0.67
N LEU A 181 -9.69 -35.32 0.96
CA LEU A 181 -9.42 -34.26 -0.02
C LEU A 181 -7.96 -34.33 -0.50
N LYS A 182 -7.70 -33.74 -1.66
CA LYS A 182 -6.36 -33.70 -2.26
C LYS A 182 -6.06 -32.30 -2.77
N ASN A 183 -4.77 -31.98 -2.84
CA ASN A 183 -4.30 -30.79 -3.57
C ASN A 183 -4.72 -30.94 -5.05
N GLY A 184 -5.19 -29.83 -5.62
CA GLY A 184 -5.75 -29.79 -6.97
C GLY A 184 -7.26 -30.04 -7.06
N ASP A 185 -7.94 -30.38 -5.95
CA ASP A 185 -9.41 -30.45 -5.94
C ASP A 185 -9.99 -29.04 -6.14
N GLN A 186 -10.90 -28.89 -7.11
CA GLN A 186 -11.65 -27.66 -7.31
C GLN A 186 -12.95 -27.72 -6.54
N ILE A 187 -13.20 -26.79 -5.64
CA ILE A 187 -14.44 -26.69 -4.85
C ILE A 187 -15.56 -26.22 -5.76
N ILE A 188 -16.69 -26.95 -5.80
CA ILE A 188 -17.85 -26.66 -6.64
C ILE A 188 -19.11 -26.37 -5.82
N LYS A 189 -19.43 -27.20 -4.79
CA LYS A 189 -20.64 -27.05 -3.98
C LYS A 189 -20.34 -27.29 -2.51
N LEU A 190 -21.06 -26.62 -1.63
CA LEU A 190 -21.10 -26.88 -0.20
C LEU A 190 -22.55 -27.23 0.20
N ASN A 191 -22.74 -28.41 0.80
CA ASN A 191 -24.05 -28.95 1.12
C ASN A 191 -25.04 -28.93 -0.08
N GLY A 192 -24.55 -29.34 -1.27
CA GLY A 192 -25.30 -29.37 -2.51
C GLY A 192 -25.51 -27.99 -3.19
N ILE A 193 -25.21 -26.91 -2.52
CA ILE A 193 -25.37 -25.54 -3.07
C ILE A 193 -24.07 -25.11 -3.77
N ARG A 194 -24.17 -24.69 -5.04
CA ARG A 194 -23.05 -24.21 -5.81
C ARG A 194 -22.44 -22.98 -5.15
N VAL A 195 -21.12 -22.91 -5.14
CA VAL A 195 -20.32 -21.81 -4.59
C VAL A 195 -19.56 -21.16 -5.72
N LEU A 196 -19.71 -19.86 -5.90
CA LEU A 196 -19.17 -19.13 -7.04
C LEU A 196 -17.88 -18.36 -6.71
N SER A 197 -17.59 -18.17 -5.42
CA SER A 197 -16.39 -17.44 -4.99
C SER A 197 -15.89 -17.93 -3.62
N ALA A 198 -14.61 -17.68 -3.36
CA ALA A 198 -14.00 -18.00 -2.07
C ALA A 198 -14.64 -17.22 -0.91
N THR A 199 -15.12 -16.01 -1.16
CA THR A 199 -15.85 -15.21 -0.17
C THR A 199 -17.21 -15.84 0.16
N GLU A 200 -17.96 -16.25 -0.86
CA GLU A 200 -19.22 -16.95 -0.67
C GLU A 200 -18.99 -18.27 0.09
N PHE A 201 -17.97 -19.02 -0.29
CA PHE A 201 -17.58 -20.25 0.41
C PHE A 201 -17.31 -20.02 1.89
N LYS A 202 -16.48 -19.02 2.23
CA LYS A 202 -16.16 -18.65 3.62
C LYS A 202 -17.42 -18.23 4.39
N LYS A 203 -18.27 -17.41 3.80
CA LYS A 203 -19.52 -16.96 4.40
C LYS A 203 -20.42 -18.16 4.73
N ARG A 204 -20.69 -19.04 3.75
CA ARG A 204 -21.52 -20.24 3.94
C ARG A 204 -20.91 -21.18 4.98
N LEU A 205 -19.59 -21.38 4.95
CA LEU A 205 -18.89 -22.19 5.94
C LEU A 205 -19.08 -21.63 7.36
N SER A 206 -18.99 -20.32 7.54
CA SER A 206 -19.22 -19.67 8.83
C SER A 206 -20.65 -19.80 9.31
N GLU A 207 -21.64 -19.64 8.42
CA GLU A 207 -23.07 -19.81 8.72
C GLU A 207 -23.39 -21.25 9.18
N ILE A 208 -22.88 -22.26 8.45
CA ILE A 208 -23.05 -23.67 8.81
C ILE A 208 -22.35 -23.96 10.15
N SER A 209 -21.15 -23.45 10.36
CA SER A 209 -20.39 -23.68 11.60
C SER A 209 -20.99 -23.00 12.83
N ALA A 210 -21.77 -21.94 12.64
CA ALA A 210 -22.50 -21.23 13.69
C ALA A 210 -23.85 -21.89 14.03
N ALA A 211 -24.44 -22.62 13.09
CA ALA A 211 -25.72 -23.31 13.29
C ALA A 211 -25.52 -24.47 14.26
N LYS A 212 -26.18 -24.42 15.42
CA LYS A 212 -26.13 -25.48 16.46
C LYS A 212 -26.71 -26.82 16.01
N THR A 213 -27.48 -26.85 14.93
CA THR A 213 -28.19 -28.01 14.40
C THR A 213 -27.40 -28.85 13.41
N SER A 214 -26.34 -28.28 12.81
CA SER A 214 -25.42 -29.01 11.94
C SER A 214 -24.23 -29.47 12.78
N GLY A 215 -24.04 -30.78 12.89
CA GLY A 215 -22.80 -31.32 13.44
C GLY A 215 -21.57 -30.75 12.72
N ASP A 216 -20.36 -31.05 13.16
CA ASP A 216 -19.13 -30.55 12.53
C ASP A 216 -18.90 -31.10 11.10
N GLN A 217 -19.90 -31.87 10.55
CA GLN A 217 -19.83 -32.50 9.23
C GLN A 217 -20.66 -31.75 8.19
N MET A 218 -20.17 -31.70 6.97
CA MET A 218 -20.82 -31.13 5.80
C MET A 218 -20.41 -31.84 4.53
N GLN A 219 -21.20 -31.71 3.46
CA GLN A 219 -20.88 -32.27 2.16
C GLN A 219 -20.14 -31.25 1.30
N LEU A 220 -18.92 -31.59 0.84
CA LEU A 220 -18.14 -30.80 -0.09
C LEU A 220 -18.10 -31.53 -1.44
N THR A 221 -18.65 -30.89 -2.47
CA THR A 221 -18.50 -31.37 -3.85
C THR A 221 -17.28 -30.72 -4.47
N VAL A 222 -16.36 -31.53 -4.97
CA VAL A 222 -15.19 -31.08 -5.69
C VAL A 222 -15.13 -31.68 -7.08
N LEU A 223 -14.49 -30.97 -8.01
CA LEU A 223 -14.09 -31.49 -9.30
C LEU A 223 -12.66 -32.04 -9.17
N ARG A 224 -12.50 -33.35 -9.32
CA ARG A 224 -11.21 -34.07 -9.27
C ARG A 224 -11.02 -34.84 -10.57
N ASN A 225 -9.97 -34.51 -11.33
CA ASN A 225 -9.70 -35.13 -12.63
C ASN A 225 -10.90 -35.10 -13.59
N GLY A 226 -11.59 -33.96 -13.67
CA GLY A 226 -12.72 -33.76 -14.57
C GLY A 226 -14.06 -34.38 -14.10
N SER A 227 -14.08 -35.03 -12.91
CA SER A 227 -15.30 -35.67 -12.38
C SER A 227 -15.73 -35.04 -11.05
N GLU A 228 -17.02 -34.75 -10.88
CA GLU A 228 -17.57 -34.31 -9.61
C GLU A 228 -17.53 -35.47 -8.60
N LYS A 229 -17.01 -35.21 -7.41
CA LYS A 229 -16.97 -36.13 -6.27
C LYS A 229 -17.50 -35.43 -5.03
N VAL A 230 -18.32 -36.13 -4.27
CA VAL A 230 -18.87 -35.63 -3.02
C VAL A 230 -18.14 -36.30 -1.87
N PHE A 231 -17.67 -35.48 -0.95
CA PHE A 231 -17.00 -35.96 0.26
C PHE A 231 -17.66 -35.36 1.49
N THR A 232 -17.79 -36.18 2.54
CA THR A 232 -18.14 -35.69 3.87
C THR A 232 -16.88 -35.12 4.48
N VAL A 233 -16.89 -33.83 4.81
CA VAL A 233 -15.79 -33.08 5.43
C VAL A 233 -16.21 -32.58 6.81
N SER A 234 -15.22 -32.45 7.70
CA SER A 234 -15.48 -32.03 9.08
C SER A 234 -14.67 -30.79 9.42
N THR A 235 -15.27 -29.88 10.18
CA THR A 235 -14.51 -28.79 10.80
C THR A 235 -13.83 -29.26 12.10
N TYR A 236 -12.72 -28.62 12.45
CA TYR A 236 -12.07 -28.81 13.74
C TYR A 236 -11.68 -27.43 14.31
N LYS A 237 -11.47 -27.40 15.62
CA LYS A 237 -11.10 -26.16 16.32
C LYS A 237 -9.58 -26.00 16.30
N ILE A 238 -9.12 -24.81 15.95
CA ILE A 238 -7.73 -24.40 16.14
C ILE A 238 -7.55 -23.66 17.47
N GLU A 239 -6.33 -23.31 17.85
CA GLU A 239 -6.00 -22.64 19.11
C GLU A 239 -6.84 -21.38 19.39
N THR A 240 -7.20 -20.62 18.34
CA THR A 240 -8.07 -19.44 18.41
C THR A 240 -9.54 -19.77 18.67
N LYS A 241 -9.89 -21.05 18.91
CA LYS A 241 -11.26 -21.57 19.05
C LYS A 241 -12.11 -21.46 17.79
N GLN A 242 -11.55 -21.00 16.68
CA GLN A 242 -12.26 -20.92 15.40
C GLN A 242 -12.38 -22.33 14.78
N LYS A 243 -13.56 -22.63 14.21
CA LYS A 243 -13.77 -23.86 13.44
C LYS A 243 -13.30 -23.67 12.00
N VAL A 244 -12.43 -24.54 11.53
CA VAL A 244 -11.85 -24.51 10.18
C VAL A 244 -11.89 -25.90 9.53
N LEU A 245 -11.87 -25.95 8.20
CA LEU A 245 -11.70 -27.21 7.45
C LEU A 245 -10.22 -27.63 7.33
N GLY A 246 -9.29 -26.71 7.62
CA GLY A 246 -7.86 -26.92 7.46
C GLY A 246 -7.42 -27.02 5.99
N LEU A 247 -8.05 -26.23 5.13
CA LEU A 247 -7.76 -26.13 3.70
C LEU A 247 -7.16 -24.78 3.37
N MET A 248 -6.10 -24.77 2.59
CA MET A 248 -5.63 -23.60 1.85
C MET A 248 -6.29 -23.64 0.48
N VAL A 249 -7.00 -22.59 0.14
CA VAL A 249 -7.70 -22.46 -1.14
C VAL A 249 -7.19 -21.26 -1.88
N GLU A 250 -6.80 -21.45 -3.13
CA GLU A 250 -6.38 -20.40 -4.05
C GLU A 250 -7.47 -20.18 -5.09
N SER A 251 -7.76 -18.91 -5.38
CA SER A 251 -8.71 -18.51 -6.41
C SER A 251 -7.98 -18.32 -7.73
N ASN A 252 -8.31 -19.14 -8.71
CA ASN A 252 -7.86 -18.99 -10.08
C ASN A 252 -9.00 -18.43 -10.94
N TYR A 253 -8.69 -17.49 -11.81
CA TYR A 253 -9.67 -16.80 -12.64
C TYR A 253 -9.47 -17.13 -14.11
N GLU A 254 -10.59 -17.33 -14.85
CA GLU A 254 -10.54 -17.52 -16.30
C GLU A 254 -10.79 -16.19 -17.00
N TYR A 255 -9.72 -15.64 -17.58
CA TYR A 255 -9.80 -14.37 -18.29
C TYR A 255 -10.13 -14.56 -19.76
N PRO A 256 -11.01 -13.73 -20.36
CA PRO A 256 -11.37 -13.82 -21.78
C PRO A 256 -10.23 -13.41 -22.72
N PHE A 257 -9.18 -12.77 -22.19
CA PHE A 257 -7.98 -12.34 -22.90
C PHE A 257 -6.82 -12.18 -21.90
N THR A 258 -5.62 -12.00 -22.43
CA THR A 258 -4.42 -11.95 -21.58
C THR A 258 -4.18 -10.55 -21.02
N ILE A 259 -3.97 -10.45 -19.70
CA ILE A 259 -3.53 -9.24 -19.00
C ILE A 259 -2.26 -9.59 -18.23
N LYS A 260 -1.14 -8.93 -18.57
CA LYS A 260 0.14 -9.05 -17.87
C LYS A 260 0.49 -7.75 -17.19
N ILE A 261 0.83 -7.81 -15.90
CA ILE A 261 1.34 -6.68 -15.13
C ILE A 261 2.80 -7.00 -14.81
N SER A 262 3.71 -6.13 -15.26
CA SER A 262 5.15 -6.31 -15.08
C SER A 262 5.69 -5.16 -14.22
N LEU A 263 5.75 -5.38 -12.92
CA LEU A 263 6.33 -4.45 -11.95
C LEU A 263 7.60 -5.09 -11.37
N LYS A 264 8.67 -4.30 -11.25
CA LYS A 264 9.94 -4.72 -10.65
C LYS A 264 10.12 -4.03 -9.31
N ASP A 265 10.75 -4.72 -8.38
CA ASP A 265 11.26 -4.16 -7.12
C ASP A 265 10.22 -3.45 -6.23
N VAL A 266 8.94 -3.79 -6.38
CA VAL A 266 7.85 -3.29 -5.53
C VAL A 266 7.08 -4.49 -4.97
N GLY A 267 6.98 -4.53 -3.65
CA GLY A 267 6.24 -5.54 -2.91
C GLY A 267 4.99 -4.98 -2.23
N GLY A 268 4.22 -5.87 -1.62
CA GLY A 268 2.99 -5.53 -0.91
C GLY A 268 1.78 -5.25 -1.80
N PRO A 269 0.58 -5.18 -1.23
CA PRO A 269 -0.68 -5.18 -1.99
C PRO A 269 -1.17 -3.79 -2.38
N SER A 270 -0.47 -2.70 -2.03
CA SER A 270 -0.96 -1.31 -2.07
C SER A 270 -1.11 -0.68 -3.48
N ALA A 271 -0.75 -1.42 -4.54
CA ALA A 271 -0.85 -0.95 -5.92
C ALA A 271 -2.15 -1.37 -6.63
N GLY A 272 -3.00 -2.18 -5.99
CA GLY A 272 -4.15 -2.83 -6.61
C GLY A 272 -5.15 -1.87 -7.24
N LEU A 273 -5.52 -0.80 -6.54
CA LEU A 273 -6.41 0.23 -7.07
C LEU A 273 -5.85 0.82 -8.37
N MET A 274 -4.58 1.17 -8.38
CA MET A 274 -3.98 1.80 -9.55
C MET A 274 -3.89 0.84 -10.73
N PHE A 275 -3.56 -0.45 -10.50
CA PHE A 275 -3.60 -1.46 -11.57
C PHE A 275 -5.00 -1.61 -12.15
N SER A 276 -6.06 -1.65 -11.30
CA SER A 276 -7.44 -1.72 -11.76
C SER A 276 -7.79 -0.53 -12.65
N LEU A 277 -7.47 0.68 -12.21
CA LEU A 277 -7.67 1.90 -13.00
C LEU A 277 -6.90 1.88 -14.33
N GLY A 278 -5.66 1.38 -14.33
CA GLY A 278 -4.85 1.26 -15.55
C GLY A 278 -5.43 0.25 -16.55
N ILE A 279 -6.02 -0.84 -16.09
CA ILE A 279 -6.72 -1.81 -16.94
C ILE A 279 -8.00 -1.18 -17.50
N VAL A 280 -8.81 -0.52 -16.65
CA VAL A 280 -10.03 0.18 -17.07
C VAL A 280 -9.70 1.25 -18.12
N GLU A 281 -8.66 2.08 -17.89
CA GLU A 281 -8.21 3.11 -18.81
C GLU A 281 -7.87 2.55 -20.21
N LYS A 282 -7.17 1.41 -20.25
CA LYS A 282 -6.76 0.78 -21.53
C LYS A 282 -7.90 0.09 -22.27
N LEU A 283 -8.93 -0.36 -21.59
CA LEU A 283 -10.05 -1.11 -22.17
C LEU A 283 -11.26 -0.24 -22.48
N ARG A 284 -11.25 1.05 -22.15
CA ARG A 284 -12.33 2.00 -22.45
C ARG A 284 -11.91 2.99 -23.52
N ALA A 285 -12.88 3.35 -24.38
CA ALA A 285 -12.68 4.42 -25.36
C ALA A 285 -12.60 5.82 -24.70
N GLU A 286 -13.25 5.98 -23.54
CA GLU A 286 -13.20 7.20 -22.76
C GLU A 286 -11.88 7.30 -22.00
N ASN A 287 -11.12 8.37 -22.24
CA ASN A 287 -9.86 8.63 -21.56
C ASN A 287 -10.13 9.21 -20.17
N LEU A 288 -9.94 8.39 -19.12
CA LEU A 288 -10.18 8.79 -17.72
C LEU A 288 -9.15 9.79 -17.21
N THR A 289 -7.91 9.64 -17.65
CA THR A 289 -6.83 10.55 -17.24
C THR A 289 -6.96 11.93 -17.85
N ARG A 290 -7.50 12.04 -19.08
CA ARG A 290 -7.66 13.31 -19.82
C ARG A 290 -6.37 14.14 -19.89
N GLY A 291 -5.24 13.47 -20.06
CA GLY A 291 -3.92 14.11 -20.10
C GLY A 291 -3.35 14.52 -18.73
N ARG A 292 -4.11 14.33 -17.64
CA ARG A 292 -3.67 14.68 -16.27
C ARG A 292 -2.56 13.76 -15.77
N ASN A 293 -1.77 14.28 -14.83
CA ASN A 293 -0.81 13.52 -14.04
C ASN A 293 -1.45 13.19 -12.68
N ILE A 294 -1.84 11.94 -12.50
CA ILE A 294 -2.62 11.45 -11.37
C ILE A 294 -1.80 10.41 -10.65
N SER A 295 -1.70 10.52 -9.33
CA SER A 295 -1.12 9.50 -8.48
C SER A 295 -2.19 8.87 -7.59
N GLY A 296 -1.88 7.74 -6.99
CA GLY A 296 -2.75 7.11 -6.03
C GLY A 296 -2.16 5.84 -5.45
N THR A 297 -2.89 5.28 -4.50
CA THR A 297 -2.57 4.04 -3.81
C THR A 297 -3.85 3.38 -3.31
N GLY A 298 -3.78 2.12 -2.95
CA GLY A 298 -4.90 1.40 -2.35
C GLY A 298 -4.75 -0.09 -2.59
N THR A 299 -5.03 -0.90 -1.58
CA THR A 299 -5.34 -2.30 -1.83
C THR A 299 -6.67 -2.40 -2.55
N ILE A 300 -6.93 -3.50 -3.23
CA ILE A 300 -8.22 -3.76 -3.85
C ILE A 300 -8.57 -5.23 -3.68
N ASP A 301 -9.84 -5.51 -3.44
CA ASP A 301 -10.35 -6.87 -3.48
C ASP A 301 -10.98 -7.21 -4.86
N ALA A 302 -11.38 -8.45 -5.04
CA ALA A 302 -12.00 -8.91 -6.28
C ALA A 302 -13.36 -8.24 -6.59
N PHE A 303 -14.00 -7.62 -5.58
CA PHE A 303 -15.28 -6.91 -5.70
C PHE A 303 -15.08 -5.42 -5.99
N GLY A 304 -13.84 -4.95 -6.01
CA GLY A 304 -13.52 -3.56 -6.25
C GLY A 304 -13.56 -2.67 -5.00
N ASN A 305 -13.62 -3.25 -3.79
CA ASN A 305 -13.48 -2.47 -2.56
C ASN A 305 -12.03 -2.07 -2.35
N VAL A 306 -11.81 -0.81 -2.02
CA VAL A 306 -10.49 -0.22 -1.76
C VAL A 306 -10.20 -0.30 -0.27
N GLY A 307 -9.07 -0.90 0.07
CA GLY A 307 -8.64 -1.02 1.45
C GLY A 307 -7.41 -0.18 1.77
N PRO A 308 -7.09 -0.06 3.08
CA PRO A 308 -6.03 0.80 3.58
C PRO A 308 -4.64 0.31 3.21
N ILE A 309 -3.67 1.23 3.37
CA ILE A 309 -2.25 1.00 3.06
C ILE A 309 -1.36 1.63 4.15
N GLY A 310 -0.08 1.30 4.16
CA GLY A 310 0.93 1.97 4.98
C GLY A 310 1.67 3.06 4.22
N GLY A 311 2.22 4.04 4.98
CA GLY A 311 3.08 5.09 4.45
C GLY A 311 2.35 6.09 3.55
N ILE A 312 1.15 6.53 3.95
CA ILE A 312 0.35 7.45 3.14
C ILE A 312 1.04 8.80 2.99
N GLU A 313 1.66 9.31 4.04
CA GLU A 313 2.37 10.60 4.05
C GLU A 313 3.51 10.61 3.02
N GLU A 314 4.39 9.60 3.06
CA GLU A 314 5.51 9.48 2.14
C GLU A 314 5.03 9.29 0.69
N LYS A 315 3.89 8.63 0.50
CA LYS A 315 3.29 8.45 -0.84
C LYS A 315 2.72 9.76 -1.39
N LEU A 316 2.14 10.61 -0.55
CA LEU A 316 1.69 11.95 -0.94
C LEU A 316 2.88 12.83 -1.35
N ILE A 317 3.96 12.79 -0.58
CA ILE A 317 5.20 13.52 -0.88
C ILE A 317 5.78 13.04 -2.22
N GLY A 318 5.88 11.73 -2.42
CA GLY A 318 6.32 11.14 -3.69
C GLY A 318 5.46 11.59 -4.87
N ALA A 319 4.13 11.60 -4.71
CA ALA A 319 3.19 12.06 -5.73
C ALA A 319 3.37 13.54 -6.09
N ALA A 320 3.56 14.40 -5.08
CA ALA A 320 3.81 15.82 -5.29
C ALA A 320 5.13 16.07 -6.02
N ARG A 321 6.21 15.38 -5.67
CA ARG A 321 7.52 15.41 -6.36
C ARG A 321 7.41 15.00 -7.83
N ALA A 322 6.54 14.02 -8.15
CA ALA A 322 6.25 13.62 -9.53
C ALA A 322 5.35 14.62 -10.29
N GLY A 323 4.96 15.73 -9.65
CA GLY A 323 4.11 16.77 -10.24
C GLY A 323 2.65 16.36 -10.40
N SER A 324 2.16 15.40 -9.62
CA SER A 324 0.74 15.04 -9.61
C SER A 324 -0.07 16.17 -9.00
N LYS A 325 -1.27 16.38 -9.57
CA LYS A 325 -2.25 17.38 -9.05
C LYS A 325 -3.43 16.72 -8.36
N LEU A 326 -3.63 15.44 -8.60
CA LEU A 326 -4.68 14.64 -8.02
C LEU A 326 -4.07 13.35 -7.44
N PHE A 327 -4.48 13.02 -6.23
CA PHE A 327 -4.12 11.78 -5.56
C PHE A 327 -5.38 11.02 -5.12
N LEU A 328 -5.48 9.76 -5.48
CA LEU A 328 -6.54 8.88 -5.01
C LEU A 328 -6.05 8.12 -3.78
N ALA A 329 -6.67 8.36 -2.63
CA ALA A 329 -6.36 7.74 -1.35
C ALA A 329 -7.50 6.82 -0.89
N PRO A 330 -7.20 5.68 -0.25
CA PRO A 330 -8.25 4.92 0.43
C PRO A 330 -8.91 5.78 1.50
N ALA A 331 -10.24 5.79 1.55
CA ALA A 331 -10.99 6.56 2.56
C ALA A 331 -10.59 6.20 4.00
N LEU A 332 -10.23 4.94 4.24
CA LEU A 332 -9.75 4.46 5.53
C LEU A 332 -8.40 5.07 5.97
N ASN A 333 -7.62 5.63 5.06
CA ASN A 333 -6.37 6.33 5.40
C ASN A 333 -6.53 7.85 5.58
N CYS A 334 -7.71 8.43 5.37
CA CYS A 334 -7.87 9.88 5.48
C CYS A 334 -7.49 10.41 6.88
N ASN A 335 -7.78 9.65 7.93
CA ASN A 335 -7.42 10.02 9.29
C ASN A 335 -5.91 9.91 9.60
N ASP A 336 -5.16 9.21 8.76
CA ASP A 336 -3.71 9.07 8.91
C ASP A 336 -2.94 10.22 8.22
N ILE A 337 -3.63 11.05 7.43
CA ILE A 337 -3.04 12.16 6.69
C ILE A 337 -3.00 13.39 7.59
N GLN A 338 -1.79 13.83 7.93
CA GLN A 338 -1.55 15.03 8.74
C GLN A 338 -1.18 16.23 7.86
N HIS A 339 -0.50 15.98 6.73
CA HIS A 339 -0.04 17.02 5.82
C HIS A 339 -0.28 16.66 4.36
N ILE A 340 -0.96 17.54 3.66
CA ILE A 340 -1.12 17.43 2.20
C ILE A 340 -0.14 18.40 1.53
N PRO A 341 0.78 17.90 0.66
CA PRO A 341 1.69 18.77 -0.07
C PRO A 341 0.96 19.83 -0.90
N ALA A 342 1.50 21.03 -0.93
CA ALA A 342 0.90 22.16 -1.63
C ALA A 342 0.61 21.86 -3.12
N GLY A 343 -0.60 22.13 -3.56
CA GLY A 343 -1.06 21.94 -4.93
C GLY A 343 -1.39 20.48 -5.32
N LEU A 344 -1.45 19.59 -4.34
CA LEU A 344 -1.96 18.22 -4.49
C LEU A 344 -3.36 18.14 -3.88
N GLN A 345 -4.35 17.73 -4.67
CA GLN A 345 -5.69 17.43 -4.17
C GLN A 345 -5.80 15.95 -3.85
N VAL A 346 -6.24 15.60 -2.65
CA VAL A 346 -6.40 14.21 -2.19
C VAL A 346 -7.88 13.87 -2.14
N VAL A 347 -8.27 12.87 -2.93
CA VAL A 347 -9.66 12.40 -3.03
C VAL A 347 -9.77 11.04 -2.36
N ALA A 348 -10.69 10.93 -1.41
CA ALA A 348 -11.04 9.70 -0.72
C ALA A 348 -11.85 8.76 -1.63
N VAL A 349 -11.50 7.49 -1.66
CA VAL A 349 -12.24 6.47 -2.42
C VAL A 349 -12.38 5.18 -1.61
N GLU A 350 -13.58 4.61 -1.64
CA GLU A 350 -13.89 3.32 -1.00
C GLU A 350 -13.99 2.20 -2.02
N THR A 351 -14.24 2.53 -3.29
CA THR A 351 -14.44 1.55 -4.36
C THR A 351 -13.77 1.97 -5.67
N LEU A 352 -13.47 0.99 -6.54
CA LEU A 352 -13.03 1.24 -7.91
C LEU A 352 -14.04 2.12 -8.67
N ARG A 353 -15.34 1.94 -8.41
CA ARG A 353 -16.41 2.72 -9.06
C ARG A 353 -16.31 4.20 -8.69
N GLU A 354 -16.08 4.51 -7.42
CA GLU A 354 -15.86 5.89 -6.95
C GLU A 354 -14.57 6.48 -7.53
N ALA A 355 -13.48 5.70 -7.54
CA ALA A 355 -12.22 6.13 -8.14
C ALA A 355 -12.40 6.49 -9.63
N VAL A 356 -13.11 5.67 -10.40
CA VAL A 356 -13.42 5.98 -11.81
C VAL A 356 -14.34 7.20 -11.92
N ALA A 357 -15.34 7.34 -11.03
CA ALA A 357 -16.22 8.52 -11.02
C ALA A 357 -15.43 9.80 -10.71
N ALA A 358 -14.50 9.76 -9.76
CA ALA A 358 -13.60 10.85 -9.43
C ALA A 358 -12.76 11.28 -10.63
N LEU A 359 -12.19 10.32 -11.37
CA LEU A 359 -11.43 10.62 -12.58
C LEU A 359 -12.29 11.23 -13.71
N LYS A 360 -13.58 10.93 -13.74
CA LYS A 360 -14.54 11.50 -14.71
C LYS A 360 -15.07 12.86 -14.33
N SER A 361 -14.98 13.24 -13.05
CA SER A 361 -15.46 14.54 -12.61
C SER A 361 -14.71 15.68 -13.31
N LYS A 362 -15.44 16.74 -13.64
CA LYS A 362 -14.90 18.01 -14.11
C LYS A 362 -14.63 18.96 -12.96
N ASP A 363 -15.39 18.78 -11.90
CA ASP A 363 -15.31 19.56 -10.66
C ASP A 363 -14.69 18.64 -9.60
N LEU A 364 -13.43 18.87 -9.33
CA LEU A 364 -12.67 18.09 -8.35
C LEU A 364 -12.99 18.55 -6.92
N ASP A 365 -13.41 19.80 -6.74
CA ASP A 365 -13.69 20.38 -5.43
C ASP A 365 -14.98 19.81 -4.81
N SER A 366 -15.87 19.25 -5.66
CA SER A 366 -17.09 18.57 -5.20
C SER A 366 -16.85 17.13 -4.73
N LEU A 367 -15.63 16.58 -4.89
CA LEU A 367 -15.32 15.20 -4.53
C LEU A 367 -15.02 15.07 -3.04
N PRO A 368 -15.25 13.87 -2.44
CA PRO A 368 -14.84 13.59 -1.06
C PRO A 368 -13.33 13.81 -0.90
N ALA A 369 -12.95 14.80 -0.10
CA ALA A 369 -11.55 15.10 0.18
C ALA A 369 -11.10 14.43 1.47
N CYS A 370 -9.81 14.05 1.54
CA CYS A 370 -9.13 13.76 2.79
C CYS A 370 -8.43 15.04 3.27
N GLY A 371 -8.57 15.38 4.54
CA GLY A 371 -7.93 16.52 5.19
C GLY A 371 -8.84 17.71 5.41
#